data_605d2c41208e82e934474567749dcae2
#
_entry.id   605d2c41208e82e934474567749dcae2
#
_cell.length_a   1.000
_cell.length_b   1.000
_cell.length_c   1.000
_cell.angle_alpha   90.00
_cell.angle_beta   90.00
_cell.angle_gamma   90.00
#
_symmetry.space_group_name_H-M   'P 1'
#
loop_
_entity.id
_entity.type
_entity.pdbx_description
1 polymer ?
#
loop_
_entity_poly.entity_id
_entity_poly.type
_entity_poly.pdbx_seq_one_letter_code
_entity_poly.pdbx_strand_id
1 'polypeptide(L)'
;MVLSFFKKNENGLELIAHRTISMLADARHSFDLASAAVLSGADTSSVGEDIRATDDRINKAEQTLRGELVTHVAVHGSSDIGSVLSYTLLIKKIERIGDQAKNILDLAEEGVSLVGEDDIAELI
;
A
#
# COMPACT_ATOMS: atom_id res chain seq x y z
N MET A 1 2.44 4.61 -22.06
CA MET A 1 1.10 4.75 -21.50
C MET A 1 1.12 5.40 -20.14
N VAL A 2 1.71 4.75 -19.14
CA VAL A 2 1.82 5.35 -17.80
C VAL A 2 2.63 6.64 -17.82
N LEU A 3 3.75 6.66 -18.53
CA LEU A 3 4.57 7.86 -18.68
C LEU A 3 3.83 8.99 -19.41
N SER A 4 3.03 8.66 -20.41
CA SER A 4 2.18 9.63 -21.11
C SER A 4 1.14 10.24 -20.19
N PHE A 5 0.53 9.42 -19.36
CA PHE A 5 -0.44 9.86 -18.37
C PHE A 5 0.19 10.86 -17.39
N PHE A 6 1.36 10.54 -16.84
CA PHE A 6 2.08 11.41 -15.90
C PHE A 6 2.51 12.71 -16.55
N LYS A 7 3.00 12.70 -17.79
CA LYS A 7 3.44 13.89 -18.51
C LYS A 7 2.33 14.86 -18.83
N LYS A 8 1.11 14.34 -19.06
CA LYS A 8 -0.04 15.19 -19.40
C LYS A 8 -0.64 15.89 -18.20
N ASN A 9 -0.34 15.44 -16.98
CA ASN A 9 -0.92 15.95 -15.76
C ASN A 9 0.07 16.81 -14.98
N GLU A 10 0.55 17.89 -15.61
CA GLU A 10 1.49 18.83 -14.99
C GLU A 10 0.86 19.67 -13.88
N ASN A 11 -0.43 19.52 -13.63
CA ASN A 11 -1.23 20.33 -12.71
C ASN A 11 -1.39 19.72 -11.32
N GLY A 12 -0.42 18.92 -10.87
CA GLY A 12 -0.42 18.36 -9.51
C GLY A 12 -0.70 16.87 -9.44
N LEU A 13 -1.28 16.26 -10.45
CA LEU A 13 -1.54 14.81 -10.47
C LEU A 13 -0.24 14.00 -10.54
N GLU A 14 0.82 14.57 -11.07
CA GLU A 14 2.12 13.91 -11.12
C GLU A 14 2.64 13.60 -9.72
N LEU A 15 2.56 14.56 -8.80
CA LEU A 15 2.97 14.35 -7.41
C LEU A 15 2.09 13.30 -6.72
N ILE A 16 0.79 13.35 -6.97
CA ILE A 16 -0.16 12.36 -6.46
C ILE A 16 0.21 10.96 -6.97
N ALA A 17 0.56 10.84 -8.26
CA ALA A 17 0.99 9.57 -8.84
C ALA A 17 2.25 9.02 -8.16
N HIS A 18 3.26 9.86 -7.95
CA HIS A 18 4.51 9.45 -7.28
C HIS A 18 4.25 9.00 -5.84
N ARG A 19 3.43 9.72 -5.09
CA ARG A 19 3.07 9.35 -3.71
C ARG A 19 2.29 8.04 -3.66
N THR A 20 1.41 7.82 -4.64
CA THR A 20 0.63 6.59 -4.73
C THR A 20 1.53 5.39 -5.01
N ILE A 21 2.50 5.54 -5.91
CA ILE A 21 3.48 4.48 -6.21
C ILE A 21 4.31 4.16 -4.97
N SER A 22 4.75 5.18 -4.23
CA SER A 22 5.50 4.99 -3.00
C SER A 22 4.68 4.25 -1.94
N MET A 23 3.41 4.60 -1.81
CA MET A 23 2.48 3.94 -0.90
C MET A 23 2.29 2.47 -1.27
N LEU A 24 2.18 2.16 -2.58
CA LEU A 24 2.09 0.79 -3.06
C LEU A 24 3.35 -0.01 -2.73
N ALA A 25 4.52 0.59 -2.89
CA ALA A 25 5.79 -0.06 -2.54
C ALA A 25 5.85 -0.40 -1.05
N ASP A 26 5.38 0.50 -0.18
CA ASP A 26 5.29 0.24 1.26
C ASP A 26 4.33 -0.91 1.57
N ALA A 27 3.17 -0.94 0.93
CA ALA A 27 2.19 -2.01 1.13
C ALA A 27 2.75 -3.36 0.69
N ARG A 28 3.45 -3.40 -0.43
CA ARG A 28 4.11 -4.61 -0.93
C ARG A 28 5.19 -5.08 0.04
N HIS A 29 6.01 -4.16 0.55
CA HIS A 29 7.05 -4.47 1.52
C HIS A 29 6.45 -5.13 2.77
N SER A 30 5.39 -4.57 3.32
CA SER A 30 4.69 -5.14 4.48
C SER A 30 4.14 -6.53 4.21
N PHE A 31 3.52 -6.71 3.04
CA PHE A 31 2.97 -8.00 2.66
C PHE A 31 4.06 -9.06 2.53
N ASP A 32 5.17 -8.72 1.89
CA ASP A 32 6.30 -9.65 1.72
C ASP A 32 6.90 -10.05 3.06
N LEU A 33 7.07 -9.12 3.99
CA LEU A 33 7.57 -9.40 5.34
C LEU A 33 6.62 -10.28 6.14
N ALA A 34 5.33 -9.96 6.11
CA ALA A 34 4.33 -10.73 6.84
C ALA A 34 4.25 -12.18 6.30
N SER A 35 4.27 -12.32 4.99
CA SER A 35 4.25 -13.63 4.33
C SER A 35 5.48 -14.45 4.69
N ALA A 36 6.66 -13.82 4.69
CA ALA A 36 7.91 -14.47 5.08
C ALA A 36 7.85 -14.96 6.54
N ALA A 37 7.27 -14.18 7.44
CA ALA A 37 7.13 -14.55 8.85
C ALA A 37 6.28 -15.82 9.01
N VAL A 38 5.19 -15.94 8.26
CA VAL A 38 4.31 -17.11 8.32
C VAL A 38 4.93 -18.31 7.62
N LEU A 39 5.54 -18.09 6.44
CA LEU A 39 6.04 -19.17 5.60
C LEU A 39 7.38 -19.72 6.06
N SER A 40 8.28 -18.88 6.58
CA SER A 40 9.64 -19.28 6.94
C SER A 40 9.92 -19.26 8.44
N GLY A 41 8.96 -18.85 9.26
CA GLY A 41 9.16 -18.77 10.70
C GLY A 41 10.10 -17.64 11.12
N ALA A 42 10.18 -16.56 10.34
CA ALA A 42 11.02 -15.42 10.67
C ALA A 42 10.62 -14.80 12.02
N ASP A 43 11.58 -14.13 12.67
CA ASP A 43 11.36 -13.45 13.94
C ASP A 43 10.26 -12.38 13.80
N THR A 44 9.15 -12.59 14.51
CA THR A 44 7.99 -11.70 14.44
C THR A 44 8.22 -10.37 15.16
N SER A 45 9.17 -10.28 16.09
CA SER A 45 9.38 -9.03 16.83
C SER A 45 9.97 -7.94 15.94
N SER A 46 11.05 -8.22 15.18
CA SER A 46 11.64 -7.24 14.29
C SER A 46 10.79 -7.00 13.05
N VAL A 47 10.18 -8.05 12.50
CA VAL A 47 9.25 -7.95 11.37
C VAL A 47 8.02 -7.13 11.78
N GLY A 48 7.49 -7.37 12.97
CA GLY A 48 6.33 -6.65 13.50
C GLY A 48 6.58 -5.16 13.64
N GLU A 49 7.74 -4.76 14.14
CA GLU A 49 8.12 -3.34 14.25
C GLU A 49 8.15 -2.67 12.88
N ASP A 50 8.77 -3.33 11.90
CA ASP A 50 8.87 -2.82 10.52
C ASP A 50 7.47 -2.67 9.91
N ILE A 51 6.62 -3.69 10.03
CA ILE A 51 5.27 -3.66 9.47
C ILE A 51 4.43 -2.55 10.11
N ARG A 52 4.51 -2.37 11.43
CA ARG A 52 3.78 -1.31 12.13
C ARG A 52 4.25 0.08 11.73
N ALA A 53 5.58 0.27 11.62
CA ALA A 53 6.14 1.53 11.14
C ALA A 53 5.72 1.83 9.70
N THR A 54 5.71 0.81 8.85
CA THR A 54 5.27 0.93 7.45
C THR A 54 3.78 1.24 7.38
N ASP A 55 2.96 0.63 8.23
CA ASP A 55 1.53 0.92 8.31
C ASP A 55 1.28 2.38 8.67
N ASP A 56 2.05 2.94 9.61
CA ASP A 56 1.95 4.36 9.95
C ASP A 56 2.28 5.24 8.74
N ARG A 57 3.28 4.87 7.96
CA ARG A 57 3.62 5.61 6.71
C ARG A 57 2.50 5.52 5.69
N ILE A 58 1.90 4.34 5.53
CA ILE A 58 0.78 4.14 4.61
C ILE A 58 -0.42 5.00 5.03
N ASN A 59 -0.75 5.02 6.31
CA ASN A 59 -1.86 5.82 6.84
C ASN A 59 -1.62 7.31 6.63
N LYS A 60 -0.41 7.80 6.89
CA LYS A 60 -0.05 9.20 6.66
C LYS A 60 -0.08 9.56 5.18
N ALA A 61 0.42 8.67 4.32
CA ALA A 61 0.38 8.86 2.88
C ALA A 61 -1.06 8.94 2.38
N GLU A 62 -1.95 8.09 2.87
CA GLU A 62 -3.36 8.12 2.54
C GLU A 62 -4.01 9.46 2.88
N GLN A 63 -3.78 9.95 4.10
CA GLN A 63 -4.33 11.22 4.54
C GLN A 63 -3.81 12.37 3.68
N THR A 64 -2.52 12.39 3.40
CA THR A 64 -1.90 13.40 2.55
C THR A 64 -2.49 13.36 1.14
N LEU A 65 -2.62 12.17 0.57
CA LEU A 65 -3.14 12.00 -0.79
C LEU A 65 -4.61 12.42 -0.89
N ARG A 66 -5.43 12.09 0.09
CA ARG A 66 -6.83 12.54 0.11
C ARG A 66 -6.92 14.05 0.13
N GLY A 67 -6.09 14.71 0.94
CA GLY A 67 -6.02 16.17 0.98
C GLY A 67 -5.57 16.76 -0.36
N GLU A 68 -4.57 16.17 -0.98
CA GLU A 68 -4.07 16.61 -2.28
C GLU A 68 -5.12 16.45 -3.38
N LEU A 69 -5.88 15.35 -3.35
CA LEU A 69 -6.97 15.14 -4.32
C LEU A 69 -8.10 16.14 -4.14
N VAL A 70 -8.48 16.44 -2.91
CA VAL A 70 -9.50 17.47 -2.62
C VAL A 70 -9.04 18.84 -3.11
N THR A 71 -7.79 19.20 -2.83
CA THR A 71 -7.20 20.46 -3.28
C THR A 71 -7.16 20.53 -4.80
N HIS A 72 -6.81 19.43 -5.46
CA HIS A 72 -6.78 19.37 -6.92
C HIS A 72 -8.16 19.66 -7.52
N VAL A 73 -9.22 19.06 -6.97
CA VAL A 73 -10.59 19.32 -7.44
C VAL A 73 -11.00 20.75 -7.17
N ALA A 74 -10.64 21.30 -6.00
CA ALA A 74 -10.96 22.68 -5.66
C ALA A 74 -10.30 23.68 -6.63
N VAL A 75 -9.10 23.40 -7.09
CA VAL A 75 -8.34 24.27 -8.00
C VAL A 75 -8.76 24.07 -9.46
N HIS A 76 -8.92 22.82 -9.89
CA HIS A 76 -9.12 22.48 -11.31
C HIS A 76 -10.57 22.11 -11.66
N GLY A 77 -11.45 22.04 -10.69
CA GLY A 77 -12.84 21.65 -10.91
C GLY A 77 -12.95 20.21 -11.39
N SER A 78 -13.84 19.95 -12.33
CA SER A 78 -14.13 18.60 -12.81
C SER A 78 -13.29 18.18 -14.02
N SER A 79 -12.32 18.97 -14.44
CA SER A 79 -11.54 18.68 -15.66
C SER A 79 -10.83 17.32 -15.61
N ASP A 80 -10.37 16.90 -14.43
CA ASP A 80 -9.64 15.64 -14.24
C ASP A 80 -10.40 14.68 -13.31
N ILE A 81 -11.72 14.81 -13.23
CA ILE A 81 -12.49 14.06 -12.23
C ILE A 81 -12.33 12.54 -12.37
N GLY A 82 -12.19 12.04 -13.60
CA GLY A 82 -11.97 10.62 -13.84
C GLY A 82 -10.68 10.12 -13.21
N SER A 83 -9.60 10.88 -13.36
CA SER A 83 -8.30 10.55 -12.75
C SER A 83 -8.38 10.64 -11.23
N VAL A 84 -9.03 11.66 -10.69
CA VAL A 84 -9.21 11.84 -9.25
C VAL A 84 -9.94 10.66 -8.64
N LEU A 85 -11.03 10.23 -9.26
CA LEU A 85 -11.81 9.07 -8.79
C LEU A 85 -10.98 7.79 -8.86
N SER A 86 -10.21 7.61 -9.94
CA SER A 86 -9.34 6.45 -10.10
C SER A 86 -8.28 6.38 -9.00
N TYR A 87 -7.63 7.50 -8.67
CA TYR A 87 -6.67 7.56 -7.58
C TYR A 87 -7.33 7.28 -6.23
N THR A 88 -8.52 7.82 -6.00
CA THR A 88 -9.24 7.59 -4.75
C THR A 88 -9.49 6.09 -4.53
N LEU A 89 -9.94 5.38 -5.58
CA LEU A 89 -10.17 3.94 -5.51
C LEU A 89 -8.88 3.16 -5.32
N LEU A 90 -7.82 3.53 -6.05
CA LEU A 90 -6.52 2.86 -5.98
C LEU A 90 -5.91 2.99 -4.59
N ILE A 91 -5.92 4.18 -4.01
CA ILE A 91 -5.39 4.46 -2.67
C ILE A 91 -6.08 3.56 -1.64
N LYS A 92 -7.39 3.42 -1.74
CA LYS A 92 -8.17 2.56 -0.84
C LYS A 92 -7.76 1.09 -0.97
N LYS A 93 -7.53 0.62 -2.18
CA LYS A 93 -7.08 -0.76 -2.42
C LYS A 93 -5.68 -1.00 -1.86
N ILE A 94 -4.79 -0.03 -1.99
CA ILE A 94 -3.43 -0.12 -1.44
C ILE A 94 -3.48 -0.19 0.09
N GLU A 95 -4.31 0.62 0.71
CA GLU A 95 -4.52 0.57 2.16
C GLU A 95 -4.97 -0.82 2.62
N ARG A 96 -5.87 -1.44 1.86
CA ARG A 96 -6.32 -2.80 2.16
C ARG A 96 -5.20 -3.83 2.10
N ILE A 97 -4.25 -3.68 1.18
CA ILE A 97 -3.08 -4.56 1.11
C ILE A 97 -2.27 -4.44 2.41
N GLY A 98 -2.06 -3.22 2.90
CA GLY A 98 -1.39 -2.98 4.18
C GLY A 98 -2.13 -3.61 5.35
N ASP A 99 -3.45 -3.48 5.38
CA ASP A 99 -4.28 -4.11 6.42
C ASP A 99 -4.19 -5.63 6.38
N GLN A 100 -4.19 -6.22 5.19
CA GLN A 100 -4.02 -7.67 5.04
C GLN A 100 -2.65 -8.12 5.54
N ALA A 101 -1.61 -7.36 5.31
CA ALA A 101 -0.27 -7.66 5.83
C ALA A 101 -0.28 -7.69 7.36
N LYS A 102 -0.96 -6.76 8.00
CA LYS A 102 -1.11 -6.74 9.47
C LYS A 102 -1.88 -7.96 9.97
N ASN A 103 -2.93 -8.37 9.27
CA ASN A 103 -3.69 -9.56 9.62
C ASN A 103 -2.82 -10.83 9.56
N ILE A 104 -2.00 -10.94 8.52
CA ILE A 104 -1.05 -12.06 8.39
C ILE A 104 -0.02 -12.02 9.53
N LEU A 105 0.48 -10.83 9.86
CA LEU A 105 1.41 -10.64 10.98
C LEU A 105 0.77 -11.11 12.29
N ASP A 106 -0.47 -10.76 12.54
CA ASP A 106 -1.20 -11.17 13.75
C ASP A 106 -1.25 -12.69 13.87
N LEU A 107 -1.48 -13.40 12.75
CA LEU A 107 -1.44 -14.86 12.73
C LEU A 107 -0.07 -15.40 13.10
N ALA A 108 0.99 -14.81 12.55
CA ALA A 108 2.36 -15.22 12.85
C ALA A 108 2.71 -14.98 14.33
N GLU A 109 2.28 -13.87 14.90
CA GLU A 109 2.48 -13.53 16.30
C GLU A 109 1.73 -14.49 17.24
N GLU A 110 0.60 -15.03 16.79
CA GLU A 110 -0.17 -16.04 17.53
C GLU A 110 0.44 -17.44 17.41
N GLY A 111 1.54 -17.58 16.70
CA GLY A 111 2.25 -18.84 16.54
C GLY A 111 1.83 -19.67 15.34
N VAL A 112 0.97 -19.14 14.48
CA VAL A 112 0.61 -19.82 13.22
C VAL A 112 1.82 -19.81 12.29
N SER A 113 2.17 -20.98 11.76
CA SER A 113 3.28 -21.12 10.84
C SER A 113 2.92 -22.13 9.75
N LEU A 114 3.32 -21.80 8.53
CA LEU A 114 3.17 -22.67 7.37
C LEU A 114 4.52 -23.31 6.97
N VAL A 115 5.48 -23.30 7.88
CA VAL A 115 6.77 -23.95 7.66
C VAL A 115 6.54 -25.45 7.45
N GLY A 116 7.03 -25.97 6.33
CA GLY A 116 6.84 -27.37 5.95
C GLY A 116 5.58 -27.66 5.14
N GLU A 117 4.72 -26.68 4.94
CA GLU A 117 3.52 -26.80 4.10
C GLU A 117 3.84 -26.36 2.67
N ASP A 118 4.58 -27.21 1.97
CA ASP A 118 5.12 -26.86 0.64
C ASP A 118 4.03 -26.50 -0.37
N ASP A 119 2.89 -27.21 -0.36
CA ASP A 119 1.79 -26.95 -1.28
C ASP A 119 1.21 -25.55 -1.10
N ILE A 120 1.11 -25.09 0.14
CA ILE A 120 0.61 -23.75 0.46
C ILE A 120 1.64 -22.69 0.08
N ALA A 121 2.92 -22.95 0.37
CA ALA A 121 4.01 -22.03 0.03
C ALA A 121 4.10 -21.80 -1.47
N GLU A 122 3.85 -22.82 -2.30
CA GLU A 122 3.84 -22.69 -3.77
C GLU A 122 2.71 -21.81 -4.29
N LEU A 123 1.59 -21.72 -3.56
CA LEU A 123 0.44 -20.93 -3.97
C LEU A 123 0.61 -19.44 -3.70
N ILE A 124 1.54 -19.06 -2.86
CA ILE A 124 1.78 -17.68 -2.46
C ILE A 124 2.98 -17.12 -3.22
#